data_be8b6902e8d451f4e8f10c7884c8d618
#
_entry.id   be8b6902e8d451f4e8f10c7884c8d618
#
_cell.length_a   1.000
_cell.length_b   1.000
_cell.length_c   1.000
_cell.angle_alpha   90.00
_cell.angle_beta   90.00
_cell.angle_gamma   90.00
#
_symmetry.space_group_name_H-M   'P 1'
#
loop_
_entity.id
_entity.type
_entity.pdbx_description
1 polymer ?
#
loop_
_entity_poly.entity_id
_entity_poly.type
_entity_poly.pdbx_seq_one_letter_code
_entity_poly.pdbx_strand_id
1 'polypeptide(L)'
;YNPETVSTDYDEADRLYFENISLETVMDIYEMEQSTGVVISMGGQTPNNIALPLHRQGVKILGTSPEMIDNAENRYKFSRMLDRLGVDQPMWKELSSFEDAHNACARFGYPVLVRPSYVLSGAAMNVVYSAEDLSSYLSQATAVNREHPVVITKYLEGAKEIEMDAVAKDGKLIMHYVSEHVENAGVHSGDATLILPPQDLEIETVRRIEHATSMIVEALNVTGPCNIQF
;
A
#
# COMPACT_ATOMS: atom_id res chain seq x y z
N TYR A 1 9.50 -13.49 10.99
CA TYR A 1 10.18 -14.43 10.07
C TYR A 1 9.20 -15.10 9.13
N ASN A 2 9.70 -15.59 7.99
CA ASN A 2 8.96 -16.46 7.08
C ASN A 2 9.91 -17.56 6.61
N PRO A 3 9.71 -18.83 7.01
CA PRO A 3 10.63 -19.92 6.69
C PRO A 3 10.69 -20.30 5.21
N GLU A 4 9.79 -19.77 4.39
CA GLU A 4 9.77 -20.01 2.94
C GLU A 4 10.51 -18.92 2.14
N THR A 5 11.09 -17.94 2.80
CA THR A 5 11.82 -16.84 2.15
C THR A 5 13.33 -16.98 2.33
N VAL A 6 14.08 -16.50 1.35
CA VAL A 6 15.56 -16.45 1.37
C VAL A 6 16.10 -15.74 2.62
N SER A 7 15.36 -14.78 3.17
CA SER A 7 15.75 -14.05 4.38
C SER A 7 15.91 -14.94 5.63
N THR A 8 15.42 -16.17 5.60
CA THR A 8 15.57 -17.16 6.68
C THR A 8 16.60 -18.24 6.38
N ASP A 9 17.30 -18.13 5.26
CA ASP A 9 18.38 -19.03 4.92
C ASP A 9 19.64 -18.61 5.71
N TYR A 10 20.27 -19.57 6.36
CA TYR A 10 21.33 -19.32 7.34
C TYR A 10 22.60 -18.69 6.74
N ASP A 11 22.81 -18.80 5.44
CA ASP A 11 23.99 -18.36 4.71
C ASP A 11 23.78 -17.03 3.95
N GLU A 12 22.60 -16.43 4.06
CA GLU A 12 22.26 -15.15 3.37
C GLU A 12 22.59 -13.90 4.22
N ALA A 13 22.93 -14.07 5.49
CA ALA A 13 23.28 -12.99 6.39
C ALA A 13 24.41 -13.38 7.34
N ASP A 14 25.18 -12.39 7.82
CA ASP A 14 26.23 -12.61 8.82
C ASP A 14 25.65 -13.20 10.13
N ARG A 15 24.42 -12.80 10.48
CA ARG A 15 23.66 -13.27 11.63
C ARG A 15 22.18 -13.36 11.30
N LEU A 16 21.61 -14.51 11.52
CA LEU A 16 20.18 -14.76 11.37
C LEU A 16 19.51 -14.77 12.75
N TYR A 17 18.48 -13.94 12.91
CA TYR A 17 17.58 -13.92 14.05
C TYR A 17 16.22 -14.45 13.63
N PHE A 18 15.90 -15.65 14.04
CA PHE A 18 14.66 -16.33 13.66
C PHE A 18 13.54 -15.98 14.66
N GLU A 19 13.09 -14.74 14.62
CA GLU A 19 12.20 -14.15 15.61
C GLU A 19 10.99 -13.48 14.96
N ASN A 20 10.00 -13.13 15.76
CA ASN A 20 8.90 -12.30 15.34
C ASN A 20 9.37 -10.86 15.08
N ILE A 21 8.85 -10.25 14.01
CA ILE A 21 9.11 -8.85 13.71
C ILE A 21 8.18 -7.99 14.57
N SER A 22 8.62 -7.69 15.80
CA SER A 22 7.98 -6.74 16.71
C SER A 22 8.90 -5.56 16.99
N LEU A 23 8.35 -4.47 17.49
CA LEU A 23 9.12 -3.29 17.86
C LEU A 23 10.21 -3.65 18.88
N GLU A 24 9.83 -4.41 19.92
CA GLU A 24 10.72 -4.80 21.02
C GLU A 24 11.87 -5.67 20.51
N THR A 25 11.56 -6.72 19.75
CA THR A 25 12.59 -7.62 19.23
C THR A 25 13.58 -6.91 18.31
N VAL A 26 13.08 -6.03 17.44
CA VAL A 26 13.95 -5.26 16.54
C VAL A 26 14.81 -4.26 17.30
N MET A 27 14.27 -3.62 18.35
CA MET A 27 15.03 -2.71 19.22
C MET A 27 16.14 -3.46 19.95
N ASP A 28 15.85 -4.61 20.55
CA ASP A 28 16.82 -5.44 21.25
C ASP A 28 17.98 -5.87 20.34
N ILE A 29 17.66 -6.33 19.12
CA ILE A 29 18.67 -6.72 18.12
C ILE A 29 19.47 -5.49 17.68
N TYR A 30 18.81 -4.36 17.41
CA TYR A 30 19.45 -3.12 16.98
C TYR A 30 20.50 -2.64 17.98
N GLU A 31 20.14 -2.66 19.29
CA GLU A 31 21.03 -2.27 20.37
C GLU A 31 22.16 -3.29 20.58
N MET A 32 21.83 -4.58 20.60
CA MET A 32 22.82 -5.66 20.79
C MET A 32 23.87 -5.70 19.68
N GLU A 33 23.46 -5.52 18.43
CA GLU A 33 24.34 -5.54 17.27
C GLU A 33 24.99 -4.17 16.99
N GLN A 34 24.58 -3.11 17.67
CA GLN A 34 25.00 -1.73 17.43
C GLN A 34 24.90 -1.36 15.95
N SER A 35 23.79 -1.71 15.33
CA SER A 35 23.57 -1.55 13.91
C SER A 35 23.57 -0.08 13.49
N THR A 36 24.07 0.21 12.30
CA THR A 36 24.10 1.57 11.74
C THR A 36 22.70 2.08 11.38
N GLY A 37 21.77 1.18 11.08
CA GLY A 37 20.38 1.48 10.71
C GLY A 37 19.61 0.21 10.40
N VAL A 38 18.32 0.38 10.12
CA VAL A 38 17.40 -0.71 9.81
C VAL A 38 16.78 -0.47 8.42
N VAL A 39 16.84 -1.48 7.55
CA VAL A 39 16.14 -1.50 6.27
C VAL A 39 14.75 -2.03 6.48
N ILE A 40 13.73 -1.27 6.11
CA ILE A 40 12.31 -1.61 6.30
C ILE A 40 11.68 -2.20 5.05
N SER A 41 12.12 -1.80 3.87
CA SER A 41 11.48 -2.10 2.59
C SER A 41 11.52 -3.58 2.16
N MET A 42 12.03 -4.46 3.00
CA MET A 42 12.10 -5.90 2.74
C MET A 42 11.27 -6.66 3.79
N GLY A 43 10.42 -7.59 3.34
CA GLY A 43 9.61 -8.42 4.24
C GLY A 43 8.12 -8.05 4.31
N GLY A 44 7.62 -7.29 3.36
CA GLY A 44 6.19 -6.97 3.20
C GLY A 44 5.65 -5.98 4.24
N GLN A 45 4.41 -6.16 4.66
CA GLN A 45 3.66 -5.21 5.48
C GLN A 45 4.16 -5.11 6.93
N THR A 46 4.62 -6.21 7.51
CA THR A 46 4.99 -6.25 8.93
C THR A 46 6.10 -5.26 9.29
N PRO A 47 7.23 -5.18 8.56
CA PRO A 47 8.24 -4.16 8.84
C PRO A 47 7.73 -2.73 8.59
N ASN A 48 6.88 -2.50 7.61
CA ASN A 48 6.31 -1.18 7.37
C ASN A 48 5.50 -0.68 8.59
N ASN A 49 4.76 -1.57 9.23
CA ASN A 49 3.93 -1.22 10.40
C ASN A 49 4.73 -0.75 11.61
N ILE A 50 5.96 -1.24 11.77
CA ILE A 50 6.84 -0.84 12.89
C ILE A 50 7.81 0.28 12.52
N ALA A 51 7.83 0.73 11.27
CA ALA A 51 8.77 1.75 10.78
C ALA A 51 8.67 3.05 11.59
N LEU A 52 7.46 3.59 11.74
CA LEU A 52 7.23 4.83 12.48
C LEU A 52 7.48 4.68 13.99
N PRO A 53 7.03 3.60 14.66
CA PRO A 53 7.43 3.30 16.04
C PRO A 53 8.95 3.23 16.24
N LEU A 54 9.69 2.52 15.40
CA LEU A 54 11.17 2.45 15.45
C LEU A 54 11.82 3.83 15.33
N HIS A 55 11.36 4.62 14.36
CA HIS A 55 11.84 5.99 14.17
C HIS A 55 11.63 6.86 15.41
N ARG A 56 10.48 6.75 16.06
CA ARG A 56 10.18 7.49 17.30
C ARG A 56 11.07 7.08 18.48
N GLN A 57 11.63 5.88 18.45
CA GLN A 57 12.64 5.42 19.41
C GLN A 57 14.08 5.82 19.03
N GLY A 58 14.25 6.59 17.97
CA GLY A 58 15.57 7.07 17.53
C GLY A 58 16.34 6.09 16.62
N VAL A 59 15.72 5.02 16.17
CA VAL A 59 16.34 4.09 15.23
C VAL A 59 16.49 4.77 13.88
N LYS A 60 17.68 4.68 13.29
CA LYS A 60 17.93 5.18 11.94
C LYS A 60 17.33 4.22 10.92
N ILE A 61 16.33 4.69 10.21
CA ILE A 61 15.72 3.95 9.10
C ILE A 61 16.51 4.24 7.81
N LEU A 62 16.88 3.16 7.11
CA LEU A 62 17.56 3.21 5.81
C LEU A 62 16.53 2.98 4.70
N GLY A 63 16.61 3.79 3.64
CA GLY A 63 15.65 3.80 2.55
C GLY A 63 14.65 4.93 2.66
N THR A 64 13.40 4.69 2.26
CA THR A 64 12.30 5.68 2.34
C THR A 64 12.00 6.03 3.80
N SER A 65 11.72 7.30 4.09
CA SER A 65 11.48 7.74 5.47
C SER A 65 10.19 7.14 6.03
N PRO A 66 10.13 6.87 7.35
CA PRO A 66 8.95 6.31 7.98
C PRO A 66 7.68 7.14 7.81
N GLU A 67 7.81 8.47 7.76
CA GLU A 67 6.69 9.38 7.50
C GLU A 67 6.14 9.19 6.08
N MET A 68 7.00 8.95 5.10
CA MET A 68 6.58 8.72 3.71
C MET A 68 6.03 7.31 3.53
N ILE A 69 6.55 6.32 4.27
CA ILE A 69 5.94 4.99 4.35
C ILE A 69 4.51 5.11 4.90
N ASP A 70 4.33 5.83 6.00
CA ASP A 70 3.00 6.06 6.60
C ASP A 70 2.06 6.83 5.64
N ASN A 71 2.58 7.79 4.88
CA ASN A 71 1.80 8.49 3.86
C ASN A 71 1.37 7.57 2.70
N ALA A 72 2.18 6.59 2.34
CA ALA A 72 1.84 5.60 1.33
C ALA A 72 0.83 4.55 1.84
N GLU A 73 1.01 4.10 3.09
CA GLU A 73 0.18 3.05 3.71
C GLU A 73 -1.20 3.55 4.15
N ASN A 74 -1.30 4.81 4.52
CA ASN A 74 -2.56 5.42 4.94
C ASN A 74 -3.36 5.88 3.71
N ARG A 75 -4.48 5.18 3.42
CA ARG A 75 -5.31 5.41 2.24
C ARG A 75 -5.82 6.85 2.11
N TYR A 76 -6.18 7.47 3.23
CA TYR A 76 -6.60 8.87 3.22
C TYR A 76 -5.46 9.81 2.81
N LYS A 77 -4.28 9.64 3.43
CA LYS A 77 -3.12 10.46 3.14
C LYS A 77 -2.66 10.26 1.69
N PHE A 78 -2.64 9.01 1.23
CA PHE A 78 -2.25 8.66 -0.13
C PHE A 78 -3.23 9.23 -1.16
N SER A 79 -4.54 8.99 -1.02
CA SER A 79 -5.54 9.54 -1.93
C SER A 79 -5.55 11.06 -1.96
N ARG A 80 -5.37 11.72 -0.82
CA ARG A 80 -5.24 13.19 -0.76
C ARG A 80 -3.98 13.70 -1.46
N MET A 81 -2.89 12.93 -1.40
CA MET A 81 -1.67 13.24 -2.15
C MET A 81 -1.92 13.13 -3.66
N LEU A 82 -2.56 12.04 -4.12
CA LEU A 82 -2.91 11.87 -5.53
C LEU A 82 -3.78 13.01 -6.06
N ASP A 83 -4.78 13.46 -5.31
CA ASP A 83 -5.62 14.61 -5.67
C ASP A 83 -4.78 15.88 -5.86
N ARG A 84 -3.79 16.12 -4.99
CA ARG A 84 -2.91 17.29 -5.11
C ARG A 84 -1.96 17.21 -6.30
N LEU A 85 -1.55 16.00 -6.65
CA LEU A 85 -0.69 15.74 -7.81
C LEU A 85 -1.48 15.75 -9.13
N GLY A 86 -2.81 15.71 -9.07
CA GLY A 86 -3.66 15.56 -10.25
C GLY A 86 -3.56 14.19 -10.90
N VAL A 87 -3.17 13.17 -10.13
CA VAL A 87 -3.17 11.76 -10.58
C VAL A 87 -4.57 11.21 -10.44
N ASP A 88 -5.08 10.65 -11.52
CA ASP A 88 -6.41 10.06 -11.57
C ASP A 88 -6.53 8.88 -10.59
N GLN A 89 -7.63 8.86 -9.85
CA GLN A 89 -8.01 7.78 -8.96
C GLN A 89 -9.54 7.64 -8.91
N PRO A 90 -10.07 6.48 -8.48
CA PRO A 90 -11.50 6.36 -8.25
C PRO A 90 -12.01 7.39 -7.25
N MET A 91 -13.22 7.89 -7.42
CA MET A 91 -13.83 8.81 -6.45
C MET A 91 -13.80 8.19 -5.06
N TRP A 92 -13.38 8.99 -4.08
CA TRP A 92 -13.19 8.52 -2.71
C TRP A 92 -13.66 9.54 -1.68
N LYS A 93 -13.94 9.08 -0.47
CA LYS A 93 -14.30 9.91 0.67
C LYS A 93 -13.90 9.22 1.97
N GLU A 94 -13.25 9.97 2.85
CA GLU A 94 -13.11 9.59 4.26
C GLU A 94 -14.44 9.89 4.97
N LEU A 95 -14.91 8.94 5.78
CA LEU A 95 -16.19 9.01 6.43
C LEU A 95 -16.04 9.47 7.87
N SER A 96 -16.82 10.46 8.24
CA SER A 96 -16.99 10.93 9.63
C SER A 96 -18.29 10.46 10.26
N SER A 97 -19.26 10.04 9.45
CA SER A 97 -20.57 9.58 9.90
C SER A 97 -21.22 8.62 8.90
N PHE A 98 -22.30 7.92 9.34
CA PHE A 98 -23.16 7.14 8.45
C PHE A 98 -23.83 7.99 7.38
N GLU A 99 -24.21 9.22 7.73
CA GLU A 99 -24.83 10.16 6.78
C GLU A 99 -23.83 10.56 5.68
N ASP A 100 -22.55 10.81 6.03
CA ASP A 100 -21.51 11.05 5.06
C ASP A 100 -21.37 9.88 4.08
N ALA A 101 -21.49 8.63 4.56
CA ALA A 101 -21.42 7.45 3.71
C ALA A 101 -22.57 7.39 2.70
N HIS A 102 -23.80 7.62 3.15
CA HIS A 102 -24.96 7.65 2.27
C HIS A 102 -24.85 8.75 1.21
N ASN A 103 -24.40 9.95 1.61
CA ASN A 103 -24.17 11.07 0.70
C ASN A 103 -23.07 10.77 -0.33
N ALA A 104 -21.98 10.12 0.09
CA ALA A 104 -20.91 9.71 -0.80
C ALA A 104 -21.41 8.65 -1.82
N CYS A 105 -22.16 7.63 -1.36
CA CYS A 105 -22.72 6.61 -2.23
C CYS A 105 -23.72 7.19 -3.23
N ALA A 106 -24.56 8.14 -2.82
CA ALA A 106 -25.49 8.82 -3.72
C ALA A 106 -24.74 9.58 -4.83
N ARG A 107 -23.57 10.12 -4.52
CA ARG A 107 -22.72 10.84 -5.48
C ARG A 107 -21.92 9.91 -6.39
N PHE A 108 -21.35 8.83 -5.84
CA PHE A 108 -20.46 7.91 -6.58
C PHE A 108 -21.25 6.91 -7.42
N GLY A 109 -22.48 6.58 -7.01
CA GLY A 109 -23.23 5.43 -7.50
C GLY A 109 -22.64 4.10 -7.00
N TYR A 110 -23.46 3.07 -6.91
CA TYR A 110 -23.03 1.71 -6.59
C TYR A 110 -22.39 1.03 -7.81
N PRO A 111 -21.53 0.01 -7.63
CA PRO A 111 -20.98 -0.46 -6.38
C PRO A 111 -19.89 0.48 -5.80
N VAL A 112 -19.70 0.37 -4.49
CA VAL A 112 -18.65 1.07 -3.76
C VAL A 112 -17.85 0.09 -2.90
N LEU A 113 -16.59 0.40 -2.66
CA LEU A 113 -15.71 -0.35 -1.77
C LEU A 113 -15.62 0.38 -0.43
N VAL A 114 -16.00 -0.29 0.64
CA VAL A 114 -15.88 0.18 2.03
C VAL A 114 -14.66 -0.49 2.66
N ARG A 115 -13.77 0.30 3.25
CA ARG A 115 -12.55 -0.21 3.87
C ARG A 115 -12.03 0.71 4.97
N PRO A 116 -11.43 0.19 6.06
CA PRO A 116 -10.68 1.03 7.00
C PRO A 116 -9.51 1.74 6.31
N SER A 117 -9.13 2.92 6.80
CA SER A 117 -8.03 3.70 6.22
C SER A 117 -6.69 2.99 6.35
N TYR A 118 -6.53 2.20 7.39
CA TYR A 118 -5.31 1.45 7.68
C TYR A 118 -5.67 -0.01 7.92
N VAL A 119 -5.44 -0.87 6.95
CA VAL A 119 -5.79 -2.29 7.05
C VAL A 119 -4.65 -3.15 6.55
N LEU A 120 -4.42 -4.16 7.38
CA LEU A 120 -3.59 -5.29 7.07
C LEU A 120 -4.44 -6.37 6.39
N SER A 121 -3.99 -6.84 5.24
CA SER A 121 -4.47 -8.06 4.57
C SER A 121 -5.96 -8.12 4.22
N GLY A 122 -6.57 -7.05 3.74
CA GLY A 122 -7.94 -7.08 3.19
C GLY A 122 -9.07 -7.36 4.19
N ALA A 123 -8.76 -7.48 5.47
CA ALA A 123 -9.78 -7.66 6.51
C ALA A 123 -10.77 -6.49 6.53
N ALA A 124 -12.05 -6.79 6.62
CA ALA A 124 -13.16 -5.82 6.61
C ALA A 124 -13.24 -4.91 5.36
N MET A 125 -12.67 -5.34 4.24
CA MET A 125 -12.95 -4.74 2.93
C MET A 125 -14.16 -5.42 2.30
N ASN A 126 -15.16 -4.61 1.91
CA ASN A 126 -16.37 -5.13 1.32
C ASN A 126 -16.83 -4.28 0.15
N VAL A 127 -17.22 -4.95 -0.94
CA VAL A 127 -17.91 -4.30 -2.05
C VAL A 127 -19.39 -4.27 -1.73
N VAL A 128 -19.97 -3.08 -1.77
CA VAL A 128 -21.36 -2.81 -1.42
C VAL A 128 -22.12 -2.42 -2.68
N TYR A 129 -23.17 -3.16 -2.99
CA TYR A 129 -23.96 -3.00 -4.19
C TYR A 129 -25.28 -2.23 -3.96
N SER A 130 -25.70 -2.06 -2.70
CA SER A 130 -26.95 -1.41 -2.35
C SER A 130 -26.84 -0.54 -1.10
N ALA A 131 -27.82 0.37 -0.92
CA ALA A 131 -27.89 1.20 0.27
C ALA A 131 -28.30 0.39 1.53
N GLU A 132 -29.05 -0.70 1.33
CA GLU A 132 -29.51 -1.56 2.42
C GLU A 132 -28.33 -2.25 3.11
N ASP A 133 -27.33 -2.69 2.33
CA ASP A 133 -26.16 -3.40 2.84
C ASP A 133 -25.13 -2.48 3.48
N LEU A 134 -25.14 -1.19 3.11
CA LEU A 134 -24.09 -0.23 3.48
C LEU A 134 -23.89 -0.12 4.99
N SER A 135 -24.98 -0.05 5.76
CA SER A 135 -24.94 0.10 7.22
C SER A 135 -24.27 -1.10 7.92
N SER A 136 -24.52 -2.31 7.42
CA SER A 136 -23.92 -3.54 7.95
C SER A 136 -22.38 -3.53 7.72
N TYR A 137 -21.95 -3.25 6.51
CA TYR A 137 -20.52 -3.23 6.16
C TYR A 137 -19.74 -2.09 6.82
N LEU A 138 -20.35 -0.91 7.01
CA LEU A 138 -19.77 0.18 7.77
C LEU A 138 -19.55 -0.20 9.23
N SER A 139 -20.51 -0.88 9.84
CA SER A 139 -20.38 -1.36 11.23
C SER A 139 -19.26 -2.36 11.37
N GLN A 140 -19.08 -3.27 10.42
CA GLN A 140 -17.96 -4.22 10.40
C GLN A 140 -16.60 -3.50 10.23
N ALA A 141 -16.51 -2.56 9.29
CA ALA A 141 -15.27 -1.82 9.02
C ALA A 141 -14.82 -0.99 10.24
N THR A 142 -15.74 -0.35 10.95
CA THR A 142 -15.46 0.43 12.16
C THR A 142 -15.13 -0.46 13.37
N ALA A 143 -15.66 -1.68 13.43
CA ALA A 143 -15.37 -2.62 14.52
C ALA A 143 -13.92 -3.15 14.46
N VAL A 144 -13.37 -3.32 13.25
CA VAL A 144 -12.00 -3.84 13.04
C VAL A 144 -10.95 -2.80 13.39
N ASN A 145 -11.21 -1.54 13.11
CA ASN A 145 -10.25 -0.47 13.41
C ASN A 145 -10.95 0.78 13.94
N ARG A 146 -10.95 0.92 15.27
CA ARG A 146 -11.58 2.05 15.96
C ARG A 146 -10.74 3.34 15.94
N GLU A 147 -9.45 3.22 15.66
CA GLU A 147 -8.51 4.35 15.72
C GLU A 147 -8.38 5.06 14.37
N HIS A 148 -8.79 4.40 13.29
CA HIS A 148 -8.69 4.94 11.95
C HIS A 148 -10.06 5.06 11.28
N PRO A 149 -10.32 6.17 10.57
CA PRO A 149 -11.58 6.37 9.88
C PRO A 149 -11.78 5.34 8.77
N VAL A 150 -13.02 5.18 8.35
CA VAL A 150 -13.38 4.36 7.19
C VAL A 150 -13.29 5.21 5.92
N VAL A 151 -12.75 4.64 4.87
CA VAL A 151 -12.73 5.23 3.53
C VAL A 151 -13.69 4.47 2.63
N ILE A 152 -14.49 5.20 1.87
CA ILE A 152 -15.33 4.68 0.82
C ILE A 152 -14.77 5.10 -0.54
N THR A 153 -14.78 4.19 -1.50
CA THR A 153 -14.23 4.43 -2.83
C THR A 153 -15.20 3.89 -3.87
N LYS A 154 -15.34 4.57 -5.02
CA LYS A 154 -16.05 3.97 -6.16
C LYS A 154 -15.37 2.67 -6.56
N TYR A 155 -16.12 1.59 -6.65
CA TYR A 155 -15.61 0.32 -7.14
C TYR A 155 -15.74 0.25 -8.66
N LEU A 156 -14.63 -0.11 -9.34
CA LEU A 156 -14.56 -0.24 -10.79
C LEU A 156 -14.63 -1.72 -11.16
N GLU A 157 -15.72 -2.12 -11.81
CA GLU A 157 -15.91 -3.50 -12.25
C GLU A 157 -15.26 -3.72 -13.61
N GLY A 158 -14.66 -4.90 -13.79
CA GLY A 158 -14.06 -5.30 -15.06
C GLY A 158 -12.87 -4.44 -15.52
N ALA A 159 -12.28 -3.69 -14.61
CA ALA A 159 -11.08 -2.92 -14.90
C ALA A 159 -9.87 -3.85 -15.09
N LYS A 160 -8.94 -3.46 -15.94
CA LYS A 160 -7.63 -4.10 -16.07
C LYS A 160 -6.73 -3.63 -14.93
N GLU A 161 -5.98 -4.54 -14.34
CA GLU A 161 -4.97 -4.20 -13.33
C GLU A 161 -3.58 -4.24 -13.96
N ILE A 162 -2.80 -3.22 -13.66
CA ILE A 162 -1.45 -3.03 -14.18
C ILE A 162 -0.54 -2.73 -12.99
N GLU A 163 0.61 -3.36 -12.94
CA GLU A 163 1.61 -3.10 -11.92
C GLU A 163 2.82 -2.36 -12.48
N MET A 164 3.33 -1.46 -11.68
CA MET A 164 4.59 -0.79 -11.89
C MET A 164 5.54 -1.16 -10.77
N ASP A 165 6.51 -2.01 -11.06
CA ASP A 165 7.63 -2.30 -10.17
C ASP A 165 8.77 -1.35 -10.47
N ALA A 166 9.24 -0.65 -9.44
CA ALA A 166 10.21 0.40 -9.62
C ALA A 166 11.28 0.41 -8.52
N VAL A 167 12.42 0.98 -8.86
CA VAL A 167 13.47 1.36 -7.92
C VAL A 167 13.73 2.85 -8.06
N ALA A 168 13.74 3.53 -6.94
CA ALA A 168 13.99 4.96 -6.89
C ALA A 168 15.12 5.32 -5.91
N LYS A 169 15.66 6.51 -6.08
CA LYS A 169 16.64 7.10 -5.16
C LYS A 169 16.34 8.58 -4.99
N ASP A 170 16.16 8.98 -3.73
CA ASP A 170 15.89 10.38 -3.38
C ASP A 170 14.75 10.99 -4.22
N GLY A 171 13.65 10.24 -4.35
CA GLY A 171 12.49 10.64 -5.13
C GLY A 171 12.65 10.60 -6.65
N LYS A 172 13.74 10.06 -7.16
CA LYS A 172 13.99 9.93 -8.61
C LYS A 172 13.89 8.47 -9.03
N LEU A 173 13.06 8.23 -10.04
CA LEU A 173 12.90 6.93 -10.66
C LEU A 173 14.21 6.52 -11.36
N ILE A 174 14.80 5.39 -10.98
CA ILE A 174 16.03 4.85 -11.54
C ILE A 174 15.75 3.78 -12.58
N MET A 175 14.86 2.86 -12.25
CA MET A 175 14.49 1.74 -13.08
C MET A 175 13.03 1.36 -12.79
N HIS A 176 12.34 0.88 -13.81
CA HIS A 176 10.97 0.40 -13.65
C HIS A 176 10.61 -0.63 -14.70
N TYR A 177 9.61 -1.42 -14.39
CA TYR A 177 8.95 -2.35 -15.31
C TYR A 177 7.44 -2.24 -15.13
N VAL A 178 6.75 -2.26 -16.27
CA VAL A 178 5.29 -2.33 -16.30
C VAL A 178 4.90 -3.77 -16.60
N SER A 179 4.08 -4.37 -15.77
CA SER A 179 3.45 -5.67 -16.01
C SER A 179 1.93 -5.54 -16.03
N GLU A 180 1.27 -6.36 -16.83
CA GLU A 180 -0.19 -6.40 -16.86
C GLU A 180 -0.70 -7.72 -16.32
N HIS A 181 -1.83 -7.67 -15.61
CA HIS A 181 -2.54 -8.85 -15.17
C HIS A 181 -3.34 -9.45 -16.35
N VAL A 182 -3.34 -10.78 -16.46
CA VAL A 182 -4.23 -11.50 -17.35
C VAL A 182 -5.67 -11.42 -16.85
N GLU A 183 -5.83 -11.53 -15.54
CA GLU A 183 -7.10 -11.42 -14.84
C GLU A 183 -7.54 -9.96 -14.73
N ASN A 184 -8.85 -9.74 -14.54
CA ASN A 184 -9.37 -8.43 -14.20
C ASN A 184 -8.99 -8.02 -12.78
N ALA A 185 -9.00 -6.71 -12.51
CA ALA A 185 -8.72 -6.15 -11.18
C ALA A 185 -9.56 -6.78 -10.08
N GLY A 186 -8.91 -7.01 -8.94
CA GLY A 186 -9.50 -7.65 -7.76
C GLY A 186 -8.96 -9.05 -7.47
N VAL A 187 -8.09 -9.59 -8.32
CA VAL A 187 -7.28 -10.78 -8.02
C VAL A 187 -5.97 -10.31 -7.40
N HIS A 188 -5.61 -10.89 -6.25
CA HIS A 188 -4.35 -10.53 -5.58
C HIS A 188 -3.16 -10.81 -6.49
N SER A 189 -2.19 -9.90 -6.55
CA SER A 189 -1.04 -10.01 -7.46
C SER A 189 -0.22 -11.29 -7.25
N GLY A 190 -0.19 -11.84 -6.05
CA GLY A 190 0.44 -13.13 -5.76
C GLY A 190 -0.27 -14.34 -6.38
N ASP A 191 -1.53 -14.19 -6.78
CA ASP A 191 -2.36 -15.24 -7.37
C ASP A 191 -2.64 -14.96 -8.86
N ALA A 192 -2.36 -13.75 -9.34
CA ALA A 192 -2.60 -13.35 -10.71
C ALA A 192 -1.46 -13.78 -11.64
N THR A 193 -1.80 -13.95 -12.92
CA THR A 193 -0.81 -14.17 -13.97
C THR A 193 -0.32 -12.83 -14.51
N LEU A 194 0.96 -12.53 -14.31
CA LEU A 194 1.59 -11.31 -14.79
C LEU A 194 2.29 -11.51 -16.13
N ILE A 195 2.10 -10.58 -17.04
CA ILE A 195 2.77 -10.55 -18.34
C ILE A 195 3.75 -9.39 -18.38
N LEU A 196 5.03 -9.70 -18.64
CA LEU A 196 6.11 -8.73 -18.78
C LEU A 196 6.92 -9.05 -20.05
N PRO A 197 7.10 -8.10 -20.99
CA PRO A 197 6.48 -6.78 -21.05
C PRO A 197 4.97 -6.85 -21.33
N PRO A 198 4.19 -5.79 -21.02
CA PRO A 198 2.76 -5.76 -21.31
C PRO A 198 2.49 -5.94 -22.81
N GLN A 199 1.43 -6.67 -23.16
CA GLN A 199 1.11 -7.03 -24.54
C GLN A 199 -0.06 -6.21 -25.11
N ASP A 200 -1.05 -5.89 -24.26
CA ASP A 200 -2.32 -5.28 -24.68
C ASP A 200 -2.48 -3.83 -24.19
N LEU A 201 -1.38 -3.19 -23.77
CA LEU A 201 -1.40 -1.80 -23.35
C LEU A 201 -1.04 -0.85 -24.48
N GLU A 202 -1.84 0.18 -24.68
CA GLU A 202 -1.49 1.27 -25.58
C GLU A 202 -0.28 2.05 -25.05
N ILE A 203 0.59 2.51 -25.94
CA ILE A 203 1.80 3.27 -25.59
C ILE A 203 1.47 4.49 -24.74
N GLU A 204 0.35 5.15 -25.01
CA GLU A 204 -0.09 6.31 -24.24
C GLU A 204 -0.48 5.95 -22.80
N THR A 205 -1.09 4.79 -22.59
CA THR A 205 -1.39 4.25 -21.26
C THR A 205 -0.09 4.01 -20.47
N VAL A 206 0.90 3.38 -21.09
CA VAL A 206 2.21 3.16 -20.46
C VAL A 206 2.86 4.49 -20.07
N ARG A 207 2.86 5.49 -20.95
CA ARG A 207 3.42 6.82 -20.65
C ARG A 207 2.71 7.51 -19.49
N ARG A 208 1.38 7.39 -19.40
CA ARG A 208 0.60 7.94 -18.28
C ARG A 208 0.95 7.26 -16.97
N ILE A 209 1.13 5.95 -16.97
CA ILE A 209 1.58 5.17 -15.82
C ILE A 209 2.98 5.61 -15.37
N GLU A 210 3.94 5.69 -16.29
CA GLU A 210 5.30 6.14 -16.02
C GLU A 210 5.32 7.57 -15.44
N HIS A 211 4.52 8.47 -16.00
CA HIS A 211 4.41 9.84 -15.51
C HIS A 211 3.81 9.91 -14.11
N ALA A 212 2.70 9.20 -13.87
CA ALA A 212 2.08 9.12 -12.55
C ALA A 212 3.04 8.52 -11.51
N THR A 213 3.74 7.45 -11.87
CA THR A 213 4.77 6.82 -11.03
C THR A 213 5.85 7.82 -10.65
N SER A 214 6.40 8.58 -11.61
CA SER A 214 7.43 9.57 -11.35
C SER A 214 6.95 10.64 -10.37
N MET A 215 5.72 11.13 -10.51
CA MET A 215 5.14 12.11 -9.58
C MET A 215 4.94 11.55 -8.17
N ILE A 216 4.46 10.31 -8.05
CA ILE A 216 4.24 9.63 -6.77
C ILE A 216 5.56 9.38 -6.05
N VAL A 217 6.55 8.83 -6.76
CA VAL A 217 7.89 8.53 -6.24
C VAL A 217 8.59 9.80 -5.75
N GLU A 218 8.47 10.92 -6.49
CA GLU A 218 8.99 12.22 -6.08
C GLU A 218 8.28 12.75 -4.82
N ALA A 219 6.95 12.74 -4.81
CA ALA A 219 6.16 13.23 -3.68
C ALA A 219 6.39 12.46 -2.37
N LEU A 220 6.65 11.15 -2.46
CA LEU A 220 6.98 10.27 -1.34
C LEU A 220 8.50 10.21 -1.07
N ASN A 221 9.32 10.91 -1.84
CA ASN A 221 10.78 10.85 -1.75
C ASN A 221 11.32 9.44 -1.60
N VAL A 222 10.83 8.53 -2.44
CA VAL A 222 11.14 7.09 -2.34
C VAL A 222 12.63 6.85 -2.55
N THR A 223 13.19 6.02 -1.68
CA THR A 223 14.56 5.47 -1.82
C THR A 223 14.51 3.97 -1.57
N GLY A 224 14.68 3.19 -2.61
CA GLY A 224 14.60 1.74 -2.63
C GLY A 224 13.53 1.23 -3.58
N PRO A 225 13.14 -0.05 -3.46
CA PRO A 225 12.09 -0.65 -4.27
C PRO A 225 10.71 -0.10 -3.88
N CYS A 226 9.82 -0.02 -4.84
CA CYS A 226 8.40 0.28 -4.65
C CYS A 226 7.56 -0.37 -5.74
N ASN A 227 6.32 -0.68 -5.41
CA ASN A 227 5.30 -1.18 -6.34
C ASN A 227 4.10 -0.25 -6.31
N ILE A 228 3.52 0.02 -7.47
CA ILE A 228 2.29 0.82 -7.62
C ILE A 228 1.34 0.05 -8.53
N GLN A 229 0.10 -0.09 -8.07
CA GLN A 229 -0.99 -0.72 -8.82
C GLN A 229 -1.88 0.36 -9.45
N PHE A 230 -2.19 0.17 -10.72
CA PHE A 230 -3.02 1.04 -11.54
C PHE A 230 -4.25 0.32 -12.07
#